data_7ac9c619de11af5297a564929a362447
#
_entry.id   7ac9c619de11af5297a564929a362447
#
_cell.length_a   1.000
_cell.length_b   1.000
_cell.length_c   1.000
_cell.angle_alpha   90.00
_cell.angle_beta   90.00
_cell.angle_gamma   90.00
#
_symmetry.space_group_name_H-M   'P 1'
#
loop_
_entity.id
_entity.type
_entity.pdbx_description
1 polymer ?
#
loop_
_entity_poly.entity_id
_entity_poly.type
_entity_poly.pdbx_seq_one_letter_code
_entity_poly.pdbx_strand_id
1 'polypeptide(L)'
;CHQIAKRHGPVTIITLCKNLKEALADDPLIEDVYYLNKYHKKILDIFNLSKILKQFHFQNLLIYYPSLRLYFAAKIAGIDNIWSYKSKNKKNLHLVKSAKELTENFLNIENCHTETNFFIDKDRIKKVKEELNNNSYKIVIGAGSSGPTTRWGSNNYANLINSLNELDNYF
;
A
#
# COMPACT_ATOMS: atom_id res chain seq x y z
N CYS A 1 1.70 5.65 -7.24
CA CYS A 1 3.11 5.94 -6.92
C CYS A 1 3.98 5.94 -8.19
N HIS A 2 3.96 4.90 -9.04
CA HIS A 2 4.86 4.76 -10.20
C HIS A 2 4.82 5.92 -11.19
N GLN A 3 3.65 6.49 -11.48
CA GLN A 3 3.56 7.65 -12.38
C GLN A 3 4.20 8.90 -11.78
N ILE A 4 4.09 9.07 -10.46
CA ILE A 4 4.78 10.16 -9.75
C ILE A 4 6.28 9.93 -9.85
N ALA A 5 6.73 8.72 -9.53
CA ALA A 5 8.14 8.37 -9.56
C ALA A 5 8.78 8.50 -10.95
N LYS A 6 8.07 8.14 -12.01
CA LYS A 6 8.54 8.31 -13.40
C LYS A 6 8.77 9.78 -13.78
N ARG A 7 8.07 10.72 -13.14
CA ARG A 7 8.16 12.14 -13.47
C ARG A 7 9.08 12.92 -12.52
N HIS A 8 9.12 12.51 -11.25
CA HIS A 8 9.83 13.27 -10.20
C HIS A 8 11.02 12.51 -9.58
N GLY A 9 11.28 11.28 -10.02
CA GLY A 9 12.26 10.39 -9.41
C GLY A 9 11.63 9.47 -8.35
N PRO A 10 12.42 8.53 -7.81
CA PRO A 10 11.94 7.57 -6.81
C PRO A 10 11.22 8.24 -5.64
N VAL A 11 10.18 7.59 -5.12
CA VAL A 11 9.32 8.16 -4.08
C VAL A 11 9.49 7.41 -2.76
N THR A 12 9.47 8.15 -1.64
CA THR A 12 9.38 7.56 -0.31
C THR A 12 7.92 7.39 0.09
N ILE A 13 7.56 6.22 0.61
CA ILE A 13 6.21 5.89 1.08
C ILE A 13 6.20 5.87 2.60
N ILE A 14 5.29 6.63 3.23
CA ILE A 14 5.04 6.58 4.66
C ILE A 14 3.72 5.82 4.88
N THR A 15 3.77 4.72 5.64
CA THR A 15 2.66 3.79 5.75
C THR A 15 2.44 3.26 7.16
N LEU A 16 1.22 2.77 7.42
CA LEU A 16 0.86 1.99 8.60
C LEU A 16 0.87 0.47 8.32
N CYS A 17 1.15 0.07 7.08
CA CYS A 17 1.23 -1.33 6.70
C CYS A 17 2.65 -1.86 6.96
N LYS A 18 2.78 -2.77 7.93
CA LYS A 18 4.07 -3.30 8.38
C LYS A 18 4.85 -4.02 7.27
N ASN A 19 4.16 -4.75 6.42
CA ASN A 19 4.79 -5.61 5.42
C ASN A 19 5.01 -4.90 4.07
N LEU A 20 4.67 -3.62 3.96
CA LEU A 20 4.77 -2.92 2.68
C LEU A 20 6.24 -2.71 2.25
N LYS A 21 7.15 -2.56 3.20
CA LYS A 21 8.59 -2.42 2.92
C LYS A 21 9.15 -3.65 2.20
N GLU A 22 8.79 -4.84 2.69
CA GLU A 22 9.21 -6.11 2.07
C GLU A 22 8.57 -6.31 0.69
N ALA A 23 7.28 -5.94 0.56
CA ALA A 23 6.54 -6.08 -0.68
C ALA A 23 7.05 -5.16 -1.81
N LEU A 24 7.65 -4.03 -1.47
CA LEU A 24 8.16 -3.04 -2.44
C LEU A 24 9.70 -2.98 -2.49
N ALA A 25 10.40 -3.92 -1.86
CA ALA A 25 11.86 -3.90 -1.75
C ALA A 25 12.58 -3.94 -3.11
N ASP A 26 11.99 -4.58 -4.10
CA ASP A 26 12.59 -4.74 -5.44
C ASP A 26 12.11 -3.66 -6.43
N ASP A 27 11.28 -2.70 -6.00
CA ASP A 27 10.71 -1.69 -6.88
C ASP A 27 11.67 -0.50 -7.05
N PRO A 28 12.30 -0.32 -8.23
CA PRO A 28 13.28 0.74 -8.47
C PRO A 28 12.68 2.16 -8.45
N LEU A 29 11.35 2.28 -8.46
CA LEU A 29 10.63 3.54 -8.40
C LEU A 29 10.27 3.95 -6.96
N ILE A 30 10.60 3.11 -5.98
CA ILE A 30 10.41 3.36 -4.55
C ILE A 30 11.79 3.53 -3.90
N GLU A 31 12.06 4.70 -3.35
CA GLU A 31 13.31 5.01 -2.67
C GLU A 31 13.36 4.39 -1.28
N ASP A 32 12.29 4.55 -0.50
CA ASP A 32 12.14 3.93 0.83
C ASP A 32 10.67 3.78 1.21
N VAL A 33 10.43 2.86 2.14
CA VAL A 33 9.13 2.67 2.78
C VAL A 33 9.29 2.82 4.29
N TYR A 34 8.78 3.93 4.82
CA TYR A 34 8.82 4.22 6.23
C TYR A 34 7.55 3.73 6.93
N TYR A 35 7.72 2.79 7.85
CA TYR A 35 6.62 2.27 8.66
C TYR A 35 6.40 3.12 9.92
N LEU A 36 5.21 3.67 10.08
CA LEU A 36 4.79 4.36 11.30
C LEU A 36 4.36 3.35 12.37
N ASN A 37 5.23 3.07 13.33
CA ASN A 37 5.07 2.07 14.37
C ASN A 37 3.87 2.31 15.31
N LYS A 38 3.42 3.56 15.47
CA LYS A 38 2.30 3.94 16.31
C LYS A 38 1.41 4.91 15.56
N TYR A 39 0.14 4.52 15.39
CA TYR A 39 -0.88 5.46 14.97
C TYR A 39 -1.34 6.23 16.20
N HIS A 40 -0.77 7.38 16.38
CA HIS A 40 -1.12 8.27 17.46
C HIS A 40 -2.48 8.90 17.19
N LYS A 41 -3.43 8.70 18.09
CA LYS A 41 -4.80 9.23 17.97
C LYS A 41 -4.98 10.57 18.70
N LYS A 42 -3.97 11.03 19.45
CA LYS A 42 -4.04 12.24 20.27
C LYS A 42 -3.56 13.47 19.49
N ILE A 43 -3.96 14.67 19.93
CA ILE A 43 -3.56 15.94 19.31
C ILE A 43 -2.04 16.14 19.42
N LEU A 44 -1.44 15.74 20.53
CA LEU A 44 0.03 15.82 20.74
C LEU A 44 0.85 15.02 19.72
N ASP A 45 0.23 14.06 19.05
CA ASP A 45 0.89 13.24 18.05
C ASP A 45 1.19 13.99 16.75
N ILE A 46 0.56 15.16 16.54
CA ILE A 46 0.87 16.07 15.42
C ILE A 46 2.33 16.50 15.49
N PHE A 47 2.83 16.83 16.68
CA PHE A 47 4.23 17.24 16.85
C PHE A 47 5.21 16.10 16.64
N ASN A 48 4.87 14.88 17.07
CA ASN A 48 5.70 13.71 16.82
C ASN A 48 5.75 13.38 15.32
N LEU A 49 4.60 13.41 14.65
CA LEU A 49 4.53 13.24 13.20
C LEU A 49 5.29 14.32 12.45
N SER A 50 5.22 15.59 12.89
CA SER A 50 5.96 16.67 12.26
C SER A 50 7.47 16.50 12.39
N LYS A 51 7.96 16.04 13.54
CA LYS A 51 9.38 15.70 13.72
C LYS A 51 9.84 14.60 12.78
N ILE A 52 9.03 13.54 12.60
CA ILE A 52 9.33 12.47 11.65
C ILE A 52 9.36 13.02 10.23
N LEU A 53 8.34 13.75 9.80
CA LEU A 53 8.27 14.33 8.46
C LEU A 53 9.41 15.27 8.15
N LYS A 54 9.85 16.05 9.14
CA LYS A 54 10.96 17.01 9.01
C LYS A 54 12.29 16.33 8.68
N GLN A 55 12.50 15.10 9.15
CA GLN A 55 13.74 14.35 8.89
C GLN A 55 13.96 14.00 7.40
N PHE A 56 12.88 13.93 6.63
CA PHE A 56 12.93 13.56 5.22
C PHE A 56 13.17 14.76 4.28
N HIS A 57 13.04 15.98 4.75
CA HIS A 57 13.21 17.21 3.93
C HIS A 57 12.38 17.22 2.64
N PHE A 58 11.16 16.68 2.68
CA PHE A 58 10.27 16.63 1.53
C PHE A 58 9.85 18.02 1.05
N GLN A 59 9.89 18.26 -0.25
CA GLN A 59 9.29 19.44 -0.88
C GLN A 59 7.80 19.24 -1.17
N ASN A 60 7.42 18.01 -1.56
CA ASN A 60 6.06 17.64 -1.91
C ASN A 60 5.58 16.48 -1.05
N LEU A 61 4.35 16.56 -0.55
CA LEU A 61 3.70 15.48 0.20
C LEU A 61 2.29 15.23 -0.35
N LEU A 62 2.01 14.02 -0.78
CA LEU A 62 0.68 13.57 -1.17
C LEU A 62 0.06 12.71 -0.07
N ILE A 63 -1.07 13.14 0.46
CA ILE A 63 -1.79 12.47 1.54
C ILE A 63 -2.99 11.73 0.96
N TYR A 64 -2.82 10.43 0.73
CA TYR A 64 -3.86 9.53 0.20
C TYR A 64 -4.85 9.04 1.27
N TYR A 65 -4.68 9.46 2.50
CA TYR A 65 -5.61 9.21 3.59
C TYR A 65 -6.10 10.56 4.15
N PRO A 66 -7.42 10.87 4.09
CA PRO A 66 -7.92 12.16 4.52
C PRO A 66 -7.77 12.34 6.04
N SER A 67 -6.73 13.05 6.44
CA SER A 67 -6.38 13.28 7.83
C SER A 67 -5.89 14.72 8.02
N LEU A 68 -6.69 15.51 8.71
CA LEU A 68 -6.29 16.87 9.10
C LEU A 68 -5.02 16.87 9.96
N ARG A 69 -4.81 15.83 10.77
CA ARG A 69 -3.59 15.70 11.59
C ARG A 69 -2.35 15.55 10.74
N LEU A 70 -2.37 14.71 9.70
CA LEU A 70 -1.24 14.58 8.77
C LEU A 70 -0.99 15.89 8.04
N TYR A 71 -2.04 16.58 7.63
CA TYR A 71 -1.94 17.88 6.98
C TYR A 71 -1.26 18.92 7.90
N PHE A 72 -1.72 19.06 9.15
CA PHE A 72 -1.11 19.99 10.11
C PHE A 72 0.31 19.56 10.51
N ALA A 73 0.57 18.27 10.67
CA ALA A 73 1.93 17.77 10.93
C ALA A 73 2.89 18.13 9.79
N ALA A 74 2.45 18.02 8.54
CA ALA A 74 3.22 18.39 7.37
C ALA A 74 3.49 19.93 7.33
N LYS A 75 2.50 20.74 7.66
CA LYS A 75 2.68 22.21 7.75
C LYS A 75 3.68 22.58 8.84
N ILE A 76 3.60 21.98 10.02
CA ILE A 76 4.55 22.21 11.11
C ILE A 76 5.96 21.70 10.74
N ALA A 77 6.05 20.63 9.96
CA ALA A 77 7.32 20.13 9.45
C ALA A 77 8.00 21.05 8.42
N GLY A 78 7.27 22.05 7.90
CA GLY A 78 7.78 23.00 6.90
C GLY A 78 7.71 22.46 5.47
N ILE A 79 6.79 21.52 5.19
CA ILE A 79 6.58 21.03 3.82
C ILE A 79 5.77 22.07 3.04
N ASP A 80 6.33 22.56 1.93
CA ASP A 80 5.74 23.64 1.14
C ASP A 80 4.49 23.19 0.40
N ASN A 81 4.57 22.07 -0.30
CA ASN A 81 3.51 21.58 -1.18
C ASN A 81 2.82 20.36 -0.58
N ILE A 82 1.63 20.54 -0.03
CA ILE A 82 0.84 19.47 0.55
C ILE A 82 -0.41 19.26 -0.29
N TRP A 83 -0.52 18.06 -0.85
CA TRP A 83 -1.62 17.62 -1.68
C TRP A 83 -2.48 16.61 -0.93
N SER A 84 -3.78 16.88 -0.82
CA SER A 84 -4.72 15.96 -0.17
C SER A 84 -6.09 16.09 -0.82
N TYR A 85 -6.86 15.02 -0.87
CA TYR A 85 -8.22 15.14 -1.36
C TYR A 85 -9.16 15.69 -0.29
N LYS A 86 -10.16 16.47 -0.74
CA LYS A 86 -11.12 17.14 0.15
C LYS A 86 -11.99 16.12 0.88
N SER A 87 -12.13 16.27 2.19
CA SER A 87 -12.92 15.36 3.05
C SER A 87 -14.40 15.23 2.63
N LYS A 88 -14.97 16.23 1.93
CA LYS A 88 -16.35 16.20 1.42
C LYS A 88 -16.59 15.07 0.42
N ASN A 89 -15.56 14.62 -0.31
CA ASN A 89 -15.68 13.55 -1.29
C ASN A 89 -15.67 12.15 -0.67
N LYS A 90 -15.44 12.04 0.65
CA LYS A 90 -15.27 10.77 1.38
C LYS A 90 -16.50 9.85 1.33
N LYS A 91 -17.70 10.40 1.23
CA LYS A 91 -18.93 9.60 1.31
C LYS A 91 -19.36 8.98 -0.02
N ASN A 92 -18.89 9.51 -1.14
CA ASN A 92 -19.44 9.19 -2.46
C ASN A 92 -18.41 8.67 -3.48
N LEU A 93 -17.11 8.65 -3.17
CA LEU A 93 -16.07 8.23 -4.09
C LEU A 93 -15.30 7.03 -3.56
N HIS A 94 -15.12 6.03 -4.41
CA HIS A 94 -14.23 4.90 -4.12
C HIS A 94 -12.80 5.40 -3.92
N LEU A 95 -12.04 4.82 -2.95
CA LEU A 95 -10.70 5.25 -2.59
C LEU A 95 -9.74 5.32 -3.79
N VAL A 96 -9.82 4.35 -4.71
CA VAL A 96 -9.00 4.32 -5.93
C VAL A 96 -9.29 5.54 -6.81
N LYS A 97 -10.56 5.93 -6.95
CA LYS A 97 -10.94 7.10 -7.75
C LYS A 97 -10.42 8.39 -7.12
N SER A 98 -10.54 8.54 -5.80
CA SER A 98 -10.00 9.70 -5.09
C SER A 98 -8.47 9.79 -5.18
N ALA A 99 -7.79 8.65 -5.10
CA ALA A 99 -6.34 8.59 -5.26
C ALA A 99 -5.90 8.92 -6.69
N LYS A 100 -6.66 8.45 -7.68
CA LYS A 100 -6.46 8.80 -9.10
C LYS A 100 -6.57 10.30 -9.28
N GLU A 101 -7.68 10.92 -8.89
CA GLU A 101 -7.93 12.37 -9.02
C GLU A 101 -6.83 13.20 -8.33
N LEU A 102 -6.38 12.80 -7.13
CA LEU A 102 -5.29 13.48 -6.43
C LEU A 102 -3.98 13.42 -7.22
N THR A 103 -3.68 12.25 -7.79
CA THR A 103 -2.46 12.04 -8.58
C THR A 103 -2.52 12.83 -9.88
N GLU A 104 -3.65 12.83 -10.56
CA GLU A 104 -3.90 13.60 -11.79
C GLU A 104 -3.70 15.10 -11.56
N ASN A 105 -4.31 15.62 -10.48
CA ASN A 105 -4.16 17.02 -10.11
C ASN A 105 -2.70 17.39 -9.78
N PHE A 106 -1.99 16.52 -9.05
CA PHE A 106 -0.58 16.77 -8.72
C PHE A 106 0.31 16.76 -9.96
N LEU A 107 0.12 15.81 -10.85
CA LEU A 107 0.91 15.66 -12.06
C LEU A 107 0.45 16.56 -13.21
N ASN A 108 -0.71 17.21 -13.08
CA ASN A 108 -1.39 17.94 -14.16
C ASN A 108 -1.53 17.07 -15.42
N ILE A 109 -2.09 15.89 -15.27
CA ILE A 109 -2.36 14.91 -16.33
C ILE A 109 -3.80 14.44 -16.28
N GLU A 110 -4.28 13.90 -17.39
CA GLU A 110 -5.55 13.17 -17.49
C GLU A 110 -5.27 11.66 -17.61
N ASN A 111 -6.21 10.84 -17.16
CA ASN A 111 -6.18 9.38 -17.32
C ASN A 111 -5.01 8.67 -16.63
N CYS A 112 -4.77 8.99 -15.36
CA CYS A 112 -3.88 8.20 -14.52
C CYS A 112 -4.30 6.73 -14.45
N HIS A 113 -3.38 5.80 -14.72
CA HIS A 113 -3.63 4.36 -14.60
C HIS A 113 -3.92 3.96 -13.16
N THR A 114 -4.91 3.09 -12.99
CA THR A 114 -5.34 2.58 -11.67
C THR A 114 -4.93 1.13 -11.43
N GLU A 115 -4.25 0.54 -12.41
CA GLU A 115 -3.75 -0.83 -12.28
C GLU A 115 -2.61 -0.89 -11.26
N THR A 116 -2.62 -1.96 -10.48
CA THR A 116 -1.56 -2.24 -9.52
C THR A 116 -0.45 -3.02 -10.22
N ASN A 117 0.77 -2.49 -10.16
CA ASN A 117 1.96 -3.18 -10.63
C ASN A 117 2.85 -3.49 -9.43
N PHE A 118 3.33 -4.72 -9.36
CA PHE A 118 4.38 -5.14 -8.44
C PHE A 118 5.65 -5.46 -9.21
N PHE A 119 6.75 -4.91 -8.75
CA PHE A 119 8.06 -5.35 -9.19
C PHE A 119 8.48 -6.55 -8.34
N ILE A 120 8.86 -7.61 -9.02
CA ILE A 120 9.42 -8.81 -8.39
C ILE A 120 10.73 -9.08 -9.08
N ASP A 121 11.79 -9.26 -8.32
CA ASP A 121 13.10 -9.63 -8.82
C ASP A 121 13.04 -10.93 -9.64
N LYS A 122 13.77 -10.98 -10.77
CA LYS A 122 13.76 -12.15 -11.66
C LYS A 122 14.33 -13.39 -11.00
N ASP A 123 15.30 -13.25 -10.11
CA ASP A 123 15.90 -14.38 -9.39
C ASP A 123 14.92 -14.95 -8.37
N ARG A 124 14.14 -14.10 -7.70
CA ARG A 124 13.02 -14.54 -6.85
C ARG A 124 11.95 -15.29 -7.63
N ILE A 125 11.59 -14.78 -8.82
CA ILE A 125 10.63 -15.47 -9.70
C ILE A 125 11.17 -16.86 -10.10
N LYS A 126 12.45 -16.94 -10.47
CA LYS A 126 13.09 -18.19 -10.86
C LYS A 126 13.07 -19.18 -9.70
N LYS A 127 13.49 -18.76 -8.52
CA LYS A 127 13.50 -19.59 -7.31
C LYS A 127 12.11 -20.14 -6.96
N VAL A 128 11.08 -19.28 -6.97
CA VAL A 128 9.71 -19.71 -6.71
C VAL A 128 9.20 -20.68 -7.80
N LYS A 129 9.55 -20.44 -9.06
CA LYS A 129 9.21 -21.36 -10.15
C LYS A 129 9.86 -22.73 -9.96
N GLU A 130 11.11 -22.78 -9.53
CA GLU A 130 11.83 -24.03 -9.23
C GLU A 130 11.18 -24.78 -8.05
N GLU A 131 10.84 -24.08 -6.97
CA GLU A 131 10.16 -24.64 -5.80
C GLU A 131 8.74 -25.13 -6.13
N LEU A 132 8.05 -24.49 -7.07
CA LEU A 132 6.71 -24.85 -7.50
C LEU A 132 6.66 -25.75 -8.75
N ASN A 133 7.80 -26.20 -9.25
CA ASN A 133 7.92 -26.90 -10.54
C ASN A 133 7.58 -28.39 -10.46
N ASN A 134 6.46 -28.72 -9.83
CA ASN A 134 5.79 -30.01 -9.96
C ASN A 134 4.56 -29.85 -10.86
N ASN A 135 4.22 -30.85 -11.65
CA ASN A 135 3.11 -30.82 -12.62
C ASN A 135 1.70 -30.80 -11.99
N SER A 136 1.59 -30.52 -10.70
CA SER A 136 0.32 -30.45 -9.99
C SER A 136 -0.32 -29.07 -10.05
N TYR A 137 -1.63 -29.02 -10.01
CA TYR A 137 -2.38 -27.77 -9.87
C TYR A 137 -2.02 -27.05 -8.58
N LYS A 138 -1.94 -25.72 -8.65
CA LYS A 138 -1.58 -24.88 -7.50
C LYS A 138 -2.75 -24.01 -7.12
N ILE A 139 -3.24 -24.19 -5.90
CA ILE A 139 -4.34 -23.40 -5.33
C ILE A 139 -3.76 -22.51 -4.24
N VAL A 140 -3.90 -21.20 -4.41
CA VAL A 140 -3.49 -20.21 -3.40
C VAL A 140 -4.70 -19.79 -2.59
N ILE A 141 -4.64 -19.99 -1.27
CA ILE A 141 -5.71 -19.65 -0.35
C ILE A 141 -5.33 -18.42 0.46
N GLY A 142 -6.03 -17.31 0.26
CA GLY A 142 -5.90 -16.08 1.04
C GLY A 142 -6.65 -16.16 2.35
N ALA A 143 -6.08 -16.80 3.38
CA ALA A 143 -6.74 -17.01 4.69
C ALA A 143 -6.73 -15.79 5.61
N GLY A 144 -5.96 -14.74 5.30
CA GLY A 144 -5.78 -13.56 6.14
C GLY A 144 -6.82 -12.48 5.89
N SER A 145 -7.28 -11.82 6.95
CA SER A 145 -8.12 -10.62 6.87
C SER A 145 -7.86 -9.68 8.02
N SER A 146 -8.07 -8.37 7.80
CA SER A 146 -7.86 -7.31 8.79
C SER A 146 -8.92 -7.27 9.90
N GLY A 147 -10.09 -7.87 9.68
CA GLY A 147 -11.22 -7.83 10.62
C GLY A 147 -11.70 -9.22 11.06
N PRO A 148 -12.20 -9.36 12.30
CA PRO A 148 -12.74 -10.63 12.79
C PRO A 148 -13.98 -11.09 12.00
N THR A 149 -14.79 -10.18 11.50
CA THR A 149 -16.00 -10.47 10.71
C THR A 149 -15.72 -10.93 9.27
N THR A 150 -14.51 -10.71 8.78
CA THR A 150 -14.09 -11.08 7.42
C THR A 150 -13.20 -12.33 7.40
N ARG A 151 -12.96 -12.93 8.56
CA ARG A 151 -12.19 -14.18 8.67
C ARG A 151 -13.16 -15.36 8.64
N TRP A 152 -12.92 -16.26 7.70
CA TRP A 152 -13.76 -17.47 7.57
C TRP A 152 -13.51 -18.52 8.67
N GLY A 153 -12.37 -18.44 9.33
CA GLY A 153 -11.97 -19.33 10.42
C GLY A 153 -11.12 -20.51 9.95
N SER A 154 -10.19 -20.93 10.81
CA SER A 154 -9.20 -21.97 10.50
C SER A 154 -9.85 -23.31 10.13
N ASN A 155 -10.89 -23.72 10.86
CA ASN A 155 -11.59 -24.99 10.62
C ASN A 155 -12.25 -25.06 9.24
N ASN A 156 -12.82 -23.95 8.77
CA ASN A 156 -13.44 -23.88 7.46
C ASN A 156 -12.39 -24.00 6.34
N TYR A 157 -11.23 -23.34 6.51
CA TYR A 157 -10.12 -23.49 5.56
C TYR A 157 -9.56 -24.91 5.55
N ALA A 158 -9.41 -25.55 6.73
CA ALA A 158 -8.97 -26.94 6.82
C ALA A 158 -9.94 -27.90 6.10
N ASN A 159 -11.24 -27.73 6.33
CA ASN A 159 -12.27 -28.51 5.63
C ASN A 159 -12.21 -28.33 4.11
N LEU A 160 -12.04 -27.07 3.65
CA LEU A 160 -11.88 -26.79 2.21
C LEU A 160 -10.66 -27.51 1.63
N ILE A 161 -9.51 -27.45 2.32
CA ILE A 161 -8.28 -28.11 1.86
C ILE A 161 -8.47 -29.61 1.78
N ASN A 162 -9.10 -30.22 2.79
CA ASN A 162 -9.38 -31.66 2.79
C ASN A 162 -10.30 -32.05 1.62
N SER A 163 -11.37 -31.28 1.37
CA SER A 163 -12.26 -31.54 0.23
C SER A 163 -11.56 -31.35 -1.11
N LEU A 164 -10.64 -30.40 -1.24
CA LEU A 164 -9.85 -30.24 -2.47
C LEU A 164 -8.89 -31.42 -2.70
N ASN A 165 -8.25 -31.90 -1.63
CA ASN A 165 -7.38 -33.08 -1.72
C ASN A 165 -8.15 -34.39 -2.09
N GLU A 166 -9.41 -34.48 -1.67
CA GLU A 166 -10.27 -35.62 -2.08
C GLU A 166 -10.61 -35.54 -3.58
N LEU A 167 -10.83 -34.34 -4.11
CA LEU A 167 -11.09 -34.14 -5.54
C LEU A 167 -9.87 -34.46 -6.42
N ASP A 168 -8.66 -34.23 -5.95
CA ASP A 168 -7.41 -34.53 -6.69
C ASP A 168 -7.24 -36.06 -6.95
N ASN A 169 -7.94 -36.89 -6.18
CA ASN A 169 -7.97 -38.34 -6.41
C ASN A 169 -8.91 -38.75 -7.56
N TYR A 170 -9.66 -37.83 -8.15
CA TYR A 170 -10.61 -38.10 -9.25
C TYR A 170 -10.13 -37.55 -10.61
N PHE A 171 -8.99 -36.87 -10.66
CA PHE A 171 -8.34 -36.37 -11.87
C PHE A 171 -6.92 -36.94 -12.01
#